data_ceabc92af6cd86d3d82b0707db3914d3
#
_entry.id   ceabc92af6cd86d3d82b0707db3914d3
#
_cell.length_a   1.000
_cell.length_b   1.000
_cell.length_c   1.000
_cell.angle_alpha   90.00
_cell.angle_beta   90.00
_cell.angle_gamma   90.00
#
_symmetry.space_group_name_H-M   'P 1'
#
loop_
_entity.id
_entity.type
_entity.pdbx_description
1 polymer ?
#
loop_
_entity_poly.entity_id
_entity_poly.type
_entity_poly.pdbx_seq_one_letter_code
_entity_poly.pdbx_strand_id
1 'polypeptide(L)'
;MSLGQAGARFGPRVAGSRLDRPDPTRDGCRALSAAAVAFALVSGAGEAQVRVRTEEAPLTRSAAPGVAVLAPLSEVPVLEAPAIAASILAYSESSAEAAGDASAAGQPYRFADPFEVEATPATHGRWETTADGETAVWRLRAASAGSVSLNLGFTRYVMPPGGRLWVYTVRDGEVEEVVGPFTEADNETHGELWTPILDGAEVVIEAAVPAGRRGELDLRLGSVNRGFRDLPPEGIGSGSHASCHVDVACSDADQHRDQVRSVGLLQVSGTEFCTGVLLNNTSGVRIPLFATARHCLPLRAASIVVYWNYESAQCGDRGGGRLTDFQTGAYDRAEHRNTDFGLLELDDPPRTEHNVYLAGWRRDGALPTSAVGIHHPRAHVKSISFEDDPLSRSLRYGFTFEVADWDKGATARGSSGSPLFDQDKRVVGVLSGGRSACGNDESDYYGRLETAWTGGGTRATRLSDWLDPGGTGATTLGGRDWNGPPESAEPLYAVALRVQDGARSHDVSHAFRDLDG
;
A
#
# COMPACT_ATOMS: atom_id res chain seq x y z
N MET A 1 60.36 -30.37 26.78
CA MET A 1 60.13 -30.80 28.18
C MET A 1 58.62 -30.90 28.30
N SER A 2 58.02 -31.98 27.98
CA SER A 2 57.84 -33.24 28.72
C SER A 2 56.62 -33.17 29.63
N LEU A 3 55.54 -33.79 29.18
CA LEU A 3 54.78 -34.92 29.78
C LEU A 3 53.82 -34.50 30.93
N GLY A 4 52.67 -35.02 31.08
CA GLY A 4 51.95 -36.22 30.72
C GLY A 4 50.51 -36.09 31.20
N GLN A 5 49.58 -36.64 30.58
CA GLN A 5 48.96 -37.96 30.58
C GLN A 5 48.29 -38.39 31.92
N ALA A 6 47.09 -38.79 31.74
CA ALA A 6 46.31 -39.94 32.26
C ALA A 6 45.00 -39.47 32.95
N GLY A 7 43.80 -39.95 32.76
CA GLY A 7 43.39 -41.26 32.23
C GLY A 7 42.25 -41.83 33.09
N ALA A 8 41.34 -42.52 32.46
CA ALA A 8 40.44 -43.60 32.95
C ALA A 8 39.10 -43.15 33.64
N ARG A 9 37.94 -43.43 33.01
CA ARG A 9 37.09 -44.64 32.99
C ARG A 9 36.39 -44.95 34.32
N PHE A 10 35.06 -45.04 34.29
CA PHE A 10 34.22 -46.22 34.47
C PHE A 10 32.75 -45.86 34.61
N GLY A 11 31.91 -46.51 33.85
CA GLY A 11 30.48 -46.58 34.12
C GLY A 11 30.19 -47.72 35.16
N PRO A 12 28.97 -47.99 35.46
CA PRO A 12 28.20 -48.98 34.68
C PRO A 12 26.66 -48.75 34.58
N ARG A 13 26.07 -49.55 33.73
CA ARG A 13 24.68 -49.90 33.52
C ARG A 13 23.98 -50.46 34.76
N VAL A 14 22.61 -50.34 34.78
CA VAL A 14 21.61 -51.38 35.09
C VAL A 14 20.23 -50.83 34.72
N ALA A 15 19.51 -51.38 33.74
CA ALA A 15 18.40 -52.32 33.75
C ALA A 15 17.14 -51.74 34.48
N GLY A 16 16.05 -51.46 33.86
CA GLY A 16 15.12 -52.35 33.16
C GLY A 16 13.90 -52.66 34.03
N SER A 17 12.70 -52.18 33.67
CA SER A 17 11.48 -52.93 33.95
C SER A 17 10.33 -52.46 33.02
N ARG A 18 9.81 -53.42 32.29
CA ARG A 18 8.51 -53.42 31.63
C ARG A 18 7.38 -53.53 32.65
N LEU A 19 6.21 -53.12 32.27
CA LEU A 19 4.87 -53.66 32.58
C LEU A 19 3.89 -52.48 32.32
N ASP A 20 2.71 -52.54 31.79
CA ASP A 20 1.89 -53.50 31.06
C ASP A 20 0.75 -52.68 30.47
N ARG A 21 0.24 -53.09 29.33
CA ARG A 21 -1.06 -52.65 28.81
C ARG A 21 -2.18 -53.31 29.62
N PRO A 22 -3.36 -52.72 29.70
CA PRO A 22 -4.54 -53.43 29.23
C PRO A 22 -5.41 -52.63 28.25
N ASP A 23 -5.96 -53.37 27.34
CA ASP A 23 -7.02 -53.14 26.36
C ASP A 23 -8.37 -53.57 26.99
N PRO A 24 -9.48 -53.51 26.24
CA PRO A 24 -10.45 -52.40 26.14
C PRO A 24 -11.82 -52.79 26.72
N THR A 25 -12.79 -51.93 26.54
CA THR A 25 -14.21 -52.12 26.32
C THR A 25 -15.14 -51.34 27.26
N ARG A 26 -16.02 -50.63 26.57
CA ARG A 26 -17.45 -50.40 26.78
C ARG A 26 -17.97 -49.00 27.11
N ASP A 27 -18.68 -48.56 26.10
CA ASP A 27 -20.02 -47.92 26.14
C ASP A 27 -20.14 -46.43 26.53
N GLY A 28 -20.69 -45.67 25.56
CA GLY A 28 -21.45 -44.47 25.86
C GLY A 28 -21.52 -43.47 24.70
N CYS A 29 -22.41 -43.71 23.75
CA CYS A 29 -22.85 -42.77 22.72
C CYS A 29 -23.20 -41.37 23.23
N ARG A 30 -22.69 -40.31 22.60
CA ARG A 30 -23.52 -39.17 22.17
C ARG A 30 -22.84 -38.45 21.03
N ALA A 31 -23.50 -38.44 19.90
CA ALA A 31 -23.16 -37.78 18.66
C ALA A 31 -23.20 -36.25 18.83
N LEU A 32 -22.13 -35.59 18.38
CA LEU A 32 -22.17 -34.20 17.93
C LEU A 32 -21.64 -34.18 16.52
N SER A 33 -22.52 -33.77 15.61
CA SER A 33 -22.31 -33.70 14.18
C SER A 33 -21.21 -32.68 13.85
N ALA A 34 -20.08 -33.14 13.34
CA ALA A 34 -19.14 -32.32 12.62
C ALA A 34 -19.52 -32.39 11.14
N ALA A 35 -19.96 -31.27 10.59
CA ALA A 35 -20.16 -31.14 9.15
C ALA A 35 -18.79 -31.12 8.48
N ALA A 36 -18.43 -32.25 7.84
CA ALA A 36 -17.31 -32.34 6.94
C ALA A 36 -17.71 -31.67 5.62
N VAL A 37 -17.10 -30.54 5.32
CA VAL A 37 -17.15 -29.95 3.97
C VAL A 37 -16.22 -30.77 3.09
N ALA A 38 -16.81 -31.60 2.23
CA ALA A 38 -16.09 -32.34 1.20
C ALA A 38 -15.67 -31.37 0.07
N PHE A 39 -14.37 -31.17 -0.09
CA PHE A 39 -13.82 -30.57 -1.32
C PHE A 39 -13.97 -31.58 -2.45
N ALA A 40 -14.91 -31.33 -3.34
CA ALA A 40 -14.95 -32.00 -4.63
C ALA A 40 -13.96 -31.28 -5.57
N LEU A 41 -12.88 -31.97 -5.93
CA LEU A 41 -12.03 -31.60 -7.04
C LEU A 41 -12.85 -31.80 -8.34
N VAL A 42 -13.38 -30.74 -8.90
CA VAL A 42 -13.89 -30.69 -10.27
C VAL A 42 -12.77 -30.13 -11.15
N SER A 43 -12.13 -31.01 -11.91
CA SER A 43 -11.31 -30.66 -13.05
C SER A 43 -12.23 -30.28 -14.20
N GLY A 44 -12.32 -29.01 -14.54
CA GLY A 44 -13.09 -28.52 -15.68
C GLY A 44 -12.65 -27.13 -16.08
N ALA A 45 -12.22 -27.00 -17.32
CA ALA A 45 -12.08 -25.80 -18.18
C ALA A 45 -12.02 -24.44 -17.48
N GLY A 46 -10.94 -23.69 -17.72
CA GLY A 46 -10.67 -22.40 -17.10
C GLY A 46 -11.84 -21.42 -17.19
N GLU A 47 -12.58 -21.31 -16.12
CA GLU A 47 -13.38 -20.13 -15.84
C GLU A 47 -12.40 -19.01 -15.44
N ALA A 48 -12.40 -17.93 -16.21
CA ALA A 48 -11.69 -16.72 -15.87
C ALA A 48 -12.17 -16.27 -14.48
N GLN A 49 -11.32 -16.40 -13.47
CA GLN A 49 -11.64 -15.93 -12.13
C GLN A 49 -11.72 -14.41 -12.17
N VAL A 50 -12.92 -13.90 -11.97
CA VAL A 50 -13.15 -12.46 -11.83
C VAL A 50 -12.33 -11.97 -10.63
N ARG A 51 -11.42 -11.03 -10.86
CA ARG A 51 -10.65 -10.37 -9.80
C ARG A 51 -11.56 -9.40 -9.05
N VAL A 52 -12.35 -9.91 -8.11
CA VAL A 52 -13.23 -9.08 -7.28
C VAL A 52 -12.41 -8.50 -6.13
N ARG A 53 -12.27 -7.18 -6.13
CA ARG A 53 -11.59 -6.43 -5.06
C ARG A 53 -12.57 -5.91 -4.00
N THR A 54 -13.84 -6.34 -4.04
CA THR A 54 -14.90 -5.81 -3.18
C THR A 54 -15.86 -6.88 -2.70
N GLU A 55 -16.53 -6.60 -1.58
CA GLU A 55 -17.55 -7.47 -1.00
C GLU A 55 -18.89 -7.39 -1.73
N GLU A 56 -19.16 -6.27 -2.42
CA GLU A 56 -20.41 -6.04 -3.16
C GLU A 56 -20.14 -5.83 -4.65
N ALA A 57 -20.89 -6.51 -5.50
CA ALA A 57 -20.80 -6.38 -6.95
C ALA A 57 -21.62 -5.18 -7.47
N PRO A 58 -21.19 -4.56 -8.61
CA PRO A 58 -21.97 -3.55 -9.31
C PRO A 58 -23.37 -4.05 -9.68
N LEU A 59 -24.34 -3.14 -9.75
CA LEU A 59 -25.73 -3.51 -10.10
C LEU A 59 -25.84 -4.12 -11.50
N THR A 60 -25.00 -3.70 -12.43
CA THR A 60 -24.90 -4.26 -13.78
C THR A 60 -24.61 -5.78 -13.78
N ARG A 61 -23.95 -6.30 -12.74
CA ARG A 61 -23.63 -7.72 -12.57
C ARG A 61 -24.70 -8.51 -11.83
N SER A 62 -25.63 -7.83 -11.13
CA SER A 62 -26.62 -8.51 -10.29
C SER A 62 -27.71 -9.16 -11.18
N ALA A 63 -27.58 -10.45 -11.39
CA ALA A 63 -28.59 -11.28 -12.06
C ALA A 63 -29.71 -11.75 -11.10
N ALA A 64 -29.89 -11.10 -9.95
CA ALA A 64 -30.96 -11.49 -9.01
C ALA A 64 -32.34 -11.22 -9.61
N PRO A 65 -33.30 -12.17 -9.53
CA PRO A 65 -34.65 -11.97 -10.00
C PRO A 65 -35.30 -10.77 -9.30
N GLY A 66 -35.67 -9.74 -10.05
CA GLY A 66 -36.30 -8.51 -9.52
C GLY A 66 -35.38 -7.28 -9.45
N VAL A 67 -34.08 -7.41 -9.74
CA VAL A 67 -33.17 -6.29 -9.85
C VAL A 67 -33.11 -5.77 -11.29
N ALA A 68 -33.19 -4.47 -11.40
CA ALA A 68 -33.22 -3.57 -12.53
C ALA A 68 -32.75 -4.10 -13.89
N VAL A 69 -33.58 -3.96 -14.88
CA VAL A 69 -33.13 -3.96 -16.28
C VAL A 69 -32.49 -2.61 -16.55
N LEU A 70 -31.19 -2.48 -16.25
CA LEU A 70 -30.40 -1.37 -16.75
C LEU A 70 -30.13 -1.55 -18.24
N ALA A 71 -29.99 -0.46 -18.97
CA ALA A 71 -29.62 -0.50 -20.39
C ALA A 71 -28.30 -1.27 -20.57
N PRO A 72 -28.10 -1.97 -21.70
CA PRO A 72 -26.85 -2.63 -21.97
C PRO A 72 -25.70 -1.62 -22.01
N LEU A 73 -24.48 -2.05 -21.66
CA LEU A 73 -23.30 -1.18 -21.63
C LEU A 73 -23.02 -0.51 -22.98
N SER A 74 -23.39 -1.13 -24.09
CA SER A 74 -23.29 -0.54 -25.42
C SER A 74 -24.09 0.76 -25.61
N GLU A 75 -25.08 1.01 -24.75
CA GLU A 75 -25.87 2.25 -24.76
C GLU A 75 -25.37 3.29 -23.73
N VAL A 76 -24.38 2.95 -22.89
CA VAL A 76 -23.79 3.87 -21.95
C VAL A 76 -22.78 4.76 -22.68
N PRO A 77 -22.89 6.10 -22.55
CA PRO A 77 -21.98 7.03 -23.19
C PRO A 77 -20.51 6.76 -22.84
N VAL A 78 -19.62 6.98 -23.82
CA VAL A 78 -18.18 6.83 -23.67
C VAL A 78 -17.52 8.19 -23.65
N LEU A 79 -16.64 8.40 -22.68
CA LEU A 79 -15.66 9.48 -22.64
C LEU A 79 -14.37 8.96 -23.28
N GLU A 80 -14.11 9.37 -24.53
CA GLU A 80 -12.93 8.96 -25.27
C GLU A 80 -11.74 9.87 -24.89
N ALA A 81 -10.75 9.33 -24.20
CA ALA A 81 -9.46 9.98 -24.03
C ALA A 81 -8.62 9.77 -25.30
N PRO A 82 -7.86 10.80 -25.74
CA PRO A 82 -7.00 10.65 -26.92
C PRO A 82 -5.97 9.52 -26.72
N ALA A 83 -5.53 8.90 -27.81
CA ALA A 83 -4.44 7.94 -27.74
C ALA A 83 -3.16 8.57 -27.19
N ILE A 84 -2.35 7.79 -26.48
CA ILE A 84 -1.09 8.27 -25.91
C ILE A 84 -0.16 8.68 -27.06
N ALA A 85 0.43 9.88 -26.95
CA ALA A 85 1.31 10.41 -28.00
C ALA A 85 2.54 9.52 -28.21
N ALA A 86 2.89 9.24 -29.47
CA ALA A 86 4.04 8.41 -29.84
C ALA A 86 5.37 8.93 -29.22
N SER A 87 5.48 10.24 -28.99
CA SER A 87 6.65 10.84 -28.32
C SER A 87 6.77 10.42 -26.84
N ILE A 88 5.64 10.18 -26.16
CA ILE A 88 5.63 9.69 -24.77
C ILE A 88 6.06 8.23 -24.74
N LEU A 89 5.55 7.42 -25.66
CA LEU A 89 5.94 6.02 -25.79
C LEU A 89 7.43 5.89 -26.12
N ALA A 90 7.95 6.65 -27.10
CA ALA A 90 9.36 6.68 -27.45
C ALA A 90 10.26 7.15 -26.30
N TYR A 91 9.83 8.16 -25.53
CA TYR A 91 10.56 8.59 -24.34
C TYR A 91 10.56 7.49 -23.27
N SER A 92 9.46 6.79 -23.10
CA SER A 92 9.35 5.69 -22.14
C SER A 92 10.27 4.52 -22.50
N GLU A 93 10.38 4.17 -23.78
CA GLU A 93 11.27 3.13 -24.29
C GLU A 93 12.75 3.53 -24.13
N SER A 94 13.11 4.74 -24.57
CA SER A 94 14.47 5.26 -24.43
C SER A 94 14.92 5.38 -22.99
N SER A 95 14.02 5.77 -22.07
CA SER A 95 14.34 5.85 -20.64
C SER A 95 14.35 4.50 -19.94
N ALA A 96 13.72 3.48 -20.50
CA ALA A 96 13.82 2.10 -20.02
C ALA A 96 15.13 1.45 -20.44
N GLU A 97 15.60 1.74 -21.67
CA GLU A 97 16.89 1.25 -22.17
C GLU A 97 18.08 2.02 -21.61
N ALA A 98 17.95 3.32 -21.41
CA ALA A 98 18.94 4.13 -20.68
C ALA A 98 19.02 3.78 -19.18
N ALA A 99 18.58 2.61 -18.81
CA ALA A 99 18.66 2.04 -17.47
C ALA A 99 20.09 1.68 -17.02
N GLY A 100 21.09 1.86 -17.89
CA GLY A 100 22.45 2.13 -17.49
C GLY A 100 22.68 3.59 -17.10
N ASP A 101 21.65 4.45 -17.14
CA ASP A 101 21.76 5.83 -16.70
C ASP A 101 21.62 5.90 -15.18
N ALA A 102 22.79 5.81 -14.56
CA ALA A 102 23.04 5.99 -13.16
C ALA A 102 22.58 7.36 -12.59
N SER A 103 21.94 8.22 -13.37
CA SER A 103 21.41 9.51 -12.92
C SER A 103 19.94 9.42 -12.44
N ALA A 104 19.34 8.24 -12.54
CA ALA A 104 17.89 8.08 -12.46
C ALA A 104 17.34 7.44 -11.18
N ALA A 105 18.19 6.96 -10.26
CA ALA A 105 17.76 6.33 -9.01
C ALA A 105 17.23 7.34 -7.96
N GLY A 106 16.64 8.37 -8.26
CA GLY A 106 16.02 9.38 -7.40
C GLY A 106 14.87 10.04 -8.10
N GLN A 107 14.26 9.34 -9.07
CA GLN A 107 13.06 9.81 -9.74
C GLN A 107 11.95 8.78 -9.67
N PRO A 108 10.69 9.22 -9.52
CA PRO A 108 9.55 8.33 -9.62
C PRO A 108 9.55 7.55 -10.94
N TYR A 109 8.97 6.36 -10.92
CA TYR A 109 8.80 5.54 -12.12
C TYR A 109 7.50 5.91 -12.82
N ARG A 110 7.57 6.65 -13.93
CA ARG A 110 6.39 7.06 -14.69
C ARG A 110 5.86 5.89 -15.51
N PHE A 111 4.55 5.59 -15.35
CA PHE A 111 3.87 4.49 -16.03
C PHE A 111 2.63 4.92 -16.83
N ALA A 112 2.08 6.09 -16.56
CA ALA A 112 0.88 6.58 -17.21
C ALA A 112 1.00 8.05 -17.63
N ASP A 113 0.10 8.46 -18.53
CA ASP A 113 -0.03 9.82 -19.04
C ASP A 113 -1.43 10.36 -18.67
N PRO A 114 -1.52 11.50 -17.98
CA PRO A 114 -2.80 12.04 -17.56
C PRO A 114 -3.55 12.69 -18.73
N PHE A 115 -4.85 12.50 -18.77
CA PHE A 115 -5.78 13.24 -19.60
C PHE A 115 -6.74 14.00 -18.68
N GLU A 116 -6.53 15.31 -18.59
CA GLU A 116 -7.38 16.18 -17.80
C GLU A 116 -8.76 16.33 -18.47
N VAL A 117 -9.80 16.20 -17.67
CA VAL A 117 -11.19 16.23 -18.12
C VAL A 117 -12.07 16.88 -17.06
N GLU A 118 -13.24 17.35 -17.44
CA GLU A 118 -14.27 17.80 -16.52
C GLU A 118 -15.58 17.10 -16.85
N ALA A 119 -15.79 15.91 -16.29
CA ALA A 119 -17.00 15.12 -16.49
C ALA A 119 -17.77 14.96 -15.17
N THR A 120 -19.05 15.29 -15.20
CA THR A 120 -19.95 15.19 -14.03
C THR A 120 -21.21 14.40 -14.40
N PRO A 121 -21.97 13.89 -13.42
CA PRO A 121 -23.26 13.25 -13.67
C PRO A 121 -24.33 14.16 -14.36
N ALA A 122 -24.11 15.47 -14.37
CA ALA A 122 -24.96 16.42 -15.06
C ALA A 122 -24.60 16.62 -16.53
N THR A 123 -23.32 16.41 -16.89
CA THR A 123 -22.80 16.71 -18.25
C THR A 123 -22.48 15.47 -19.06
N HIS A 124 -22.15 14.36 -18.43
CA HIS A 124 -21.69 13.13 -19.05
C HIS A 124 -22.40 11.90 -18.47
N GLY A 125 -22.36 10.80 -19.23
CA GLY A 125 -22.93 9.54 -18.78
C GLY A 125 -24.45 9.50 -18.92
N ARG A 126 -25.06 8.46 -18.32
CA ARG A 126 -26.49 8.19 -18.40
C ARG A 126 -27.03 7.87 -17.01
N TRP A 127 -28.16 8.51 -16.68
CA TRP A 127 -28.95 8.18 -15.52
C TRP A 127 -30.07 7.21 -15.87
N GLU A 128 -30.26 6.24 -14.99
CA GLU A 128 -31.34 5.25 -15.04
C GLU A 128 -31.93 5.08 -13.64
N THR A 129 -33.08 4.47 -13.56
CA THR A 129 -33.71 4.16 -12.27
C THR A 129 -34.07 2.68 -12.26
N THR A 130 -33.85 2.01 -11.16
CA THR A 130 -34.21 0.60 -10.97
C THR A 130 -35.71 0.38 -11.12
N ALA A 131 -36.14 -0.83 -11.46
CA ALA A 131 -37.54 -1.14 -11.75
C ALA A 131 -38.49 -0.88 -10.57
N ASP A 132 -37.99 -0.96 -9.34
CA ASP A 132 -38.71 -0.62 -8.11
C ASP A 132 -38.80 0.89 -7.86
N GLY A 133 -38.04 1.71 -8.60
CA GLY A 133 -38.00 3.15 -8.46
C GLY A 133 -37.17 3.65 -7.28
N GLU A 134 -36.51 2.78 -6.50
CA GLU A 134 -35.84 3.14 -5.26
C GLU A 134 -34.39 3.59 -5.45
N THR A 135 -33.71 3.14 -6.53
CA THR A 135 -32.30 3.44 -6.78
C THR A 135 -32.15 4.18 -8.12
N ALA A 136 -31.44 5.31 -8.10
CA ALA A 136 -30.96 6.00 -9.28
C ALA A 136 -29.51 5.57 -9.55
N VAL A 137 -29.24 5.16 -10.80
CA VAL A 137 -27.93 4.67 -11.23
C VAL A 137 -27.40 5.57 -12.33
N TRP A 138 -26.20 6.09 -12.14
CA TRP A 138 -25.46 6.84 -13.15
C TRP A 138 -24.31 5.99 -13.66
N ARG A 139 -24.15 5.94 -14.99
CA ARG A 139 -23.07 5.20 -15.63
C ARG A 139 -22.37 6.03 -16.70
N LEU A 140 -21.03 5.91 -16.73
CA LEU A 140 -20.15 6.48 -17.75
C LEU A 140 -19.07 5.46 -18.09
N ARG A 141 -18.74 5.30 -19.36
CA ARG A 141 -17.56 4.55 -19.80
C ARG A 141 -16.44 5.53 -20.05
N ALA A 142 -15.21 5.22 -19.62
CA ALA A 142 -14.00 5.97 -19.97
C ALA A 142 -13.05 5.04 -20.73
N ALA A 143 -12.61 5.47 -21.90
CA ALA A 143 -11.79 4.65 -22.79
C ALA A 143 -10.60 5.43 -23.33
N SER A 144 -9.47 4.73 -23.57
CA SER A 144 -8.30 5.26 -24.25
C SER A 144 -7.65 4.17 -25.09
N ALA A 145 -7.75 4.29 -26.40
CA ALA A 145 -7.16 3.32 -27.31
C ALA A 145 -5.65 3.20 -27.13
N GLY A 146 -5.17 1.96 -27.01
CA GLY A 146 -3.74 1.66 -26.82
C GLY A 146 -3.22 1.80 -25.39
N SER A 147 -4.06 2.14 -24.43
CA SER A 147 -3.70 2.06 -23.02
C SER A 147 -3.70 0.59 -22.55
N VAL A 148 -2.76 0.24 -21.68
CA VAL A 148 -2.67 -1.10 -21.07
C VAL A 148 -3.43 -1.13 -19.74
N SER A 149 -3.60 0.02 -19.11
CA SER A 149 -4.36 0.19 -17.88
C SER A 149 -4.96 1.58 -17.79
N LEU A 150 -5.96 1.75 -16.93
CA LEU A 150 -6.54 3.03 -16.57
C LEU A 150 -6.64 3.17 -15.04
N ASN A 151 -6.50 4.40 -14.56
CA ASN A 151 -6.94 4.78 -13.23
C ASN A 151 -7.54 6.18 -13.29
N LEU A 152 -8.40 6.52 -12.34
CA LEU A 152 -9.24 7.70 -12.39
C LEU A 152 -8.96 8.63 -11.19
N GLY A 153 -8.93 9.94 -11.45
CA GLY A 153 -8.90 10.97 -10.43
C GLY A 153 -10.22 11.73 -10.38
N PHE A 154 -10.99 11.52 -9.33
CA PHE A 154 -12.16 12.35 -9.03
C PHE A 154 -11.71 13.55 -8.21
N THR A 155 -11.64 14.72 -8.83
CA THR A 155 -11.29 16.00 -8.17
C THR A 155 -12.43 16.55 -7.33
N ARG A 156 -13.57 15.90 -7.37
CA ARG A 156 -14.70 16.08 -6.47
C ARG A 156 -15.38 14.76 -6.24
N TYR A 157 -15.50 14.38 -4.98
CA TYR A 157 -16.20 13.19 -4.53
C TYR A 157 -17.04 13.52 -3.30
N VAL A 158 -18.35 13.48 -3.43
CA VAL A 158 -19.31 13.54 -2.32
C VAL A 158 -20.39 12.51 -2.60
N MET A 159 -20.38 11.43 -1.85
CA MET A 159 -21.35 10.36 -1.93
C MET A 159 -22.44 10.56 -0.86
N PRO A 160 -23.73 10.58 -1.23
CA PRO A 160 -24.79 10.65 -0.25
C PRO A 160 -24.93 9.35 0.56
N PRO A 161 -25.49 9.39 1.78
CA PRO A 161 -25.76 8.20 2.57
C PRO A 161 -26.53 7.12 1.81
N GLY A 162 -25.98 5.90 1.83
CA GLY A 162 -26.49 4.75 1.10
C GLY A 162 -26.11 4.72 -0.37
N GLY A 163 -25.31 5.69 -0.83
CA GLY A 163 -24.74 5.70 -2.17
C GLY A 163 -23.48 4.81 -2.28
N ARG A 164 -23.19 4.36 -3.50
CA ARG A 164 -22.05 3.49 -3.82
C ARG A 164 -21.50 3.85 -5.18
N LEU A 165 -20.17 3.84 -5.30
CA LEU A 165 -19.45 4.02 -6.58
C LEU A 165 -18.56 2.80 -6.81
N TRP A 166 -18.67 2.21 -7.99
CA TRP A 166 -17.74 1.21 -8.50
C TRP A 166 -17.05 1.70 -9.77
N VAL A 167 -15.83 1.24 -9.97
CA VAL A 167 -15.12 1.32 -11.25
C VAL A 167 -14.71 -0.09 -11.63
N TYR A 168 -15.01 -0.51 -12.85
CA TYR A 168 -14.77 -1.90 -13.27
C TYR A 168 -14.43 -2.02 -14.75
N THR A 169 -13.75 -3.10 -15.08
CA THR A 169 -13.47 -3.50 -16.48
C THR A 169 -14.45 -4.56 -16.93
N VAL A 170 -14.66 -4.62 -18.25
CA VAL A 170 -15.52 -5.62 -18.90
C VAL A 170 -14.77 -6.25 -20.06
N ARG A 171 -14.73 -7.57 -20.10
CA ARG A 171 -14.19 -8.35 -21.21
C ARG A 171 -15.23 -9.37 -21.66
N ASP A 172 -15.46 -9.45 -22.98
CA ASP A 172 -16.43 -10.38 -23.59
C ASP A 172 -17.85 -10.31 -22.99
N GLY A 173 -18.22 -9.12 -22.47
CA GLY A 173 -19.53 -8.88 -21.85
C GLY A 173 -19.61 -9.21 -20.35
N GLU A 174 -18.54 -9.76 -19.77
CA GLU A 174 -18.46 -10.09 -18.36
C GLU A 174 -17.56 -9.10 -17.60
N VAL A 175 -17.93 -8.78 -16.35
CA VAL A 175 -17.12 -7.94 -15.44
C VAL A 175 -15.90 -8.74 -15.02
N GLU A 176 -14.71 -8.24 -15.32
CA GLU A 176 -13.43 -8.90 -15.05
C GLU A 176 -12.79 -8.40 -13.75
N GLU A 177 -12.69 -7.10 -13.58
CA GLU A 177 -12.05 -6.48 -12.43
C GLU A 177 -12.96 -5.38 -11.86
N VAL A 178 -13.09 -5.30 -10.54
CA VAL A 178 -13.94 -4.32 -9.84
C VAL A 178 -13.20 -3.66 -8.71
N VAL A 179 -13.33 -2.35 -8.60
CA VAL A 179 -12.86 -1.52 -7.50
C VAL A 179 -14.04 -0.79 -6.87
N GLY A 180 -14.07 -0.69 -5.57
CA GLY A 180 -15.19 -0.15 -4.79
C GLY A 180 -15.97 -1.26 -4.04
N PRO A 181 -17.17 -1.05 -3.47
CA PRO A 181 -17.84 0.25 -3.54
C PRO A 181 -17.13 1.29 -2.70
N PHE A 182 -16.96 2.48 -3.27
CA PHE A 182 -16.69 3.67 -2.50
C PHE A 182 -18.02 4.25 -2.03
N THR A 183 -18.09 4.71 -0.79
CA THR A 183 -19.34 5.08 -0.11
C THR A 183 -19.25 6.46 0.52
N GLU A 184 -20.24 6.83 1.34
CA GLU A 184 -20.15 8.04 2.15
C GLU A 184 -19.01 8.01 3.20
N ALA A 185 -18.51 6.82 3.55
CA ALA A 185 -17.37 6.69 4.44
C ALA A 185 -16.06 7.18 3.81
N ASP A 186 -16.01 7.21 2.48
CA ASP A 186 -14.87 7.71 1.69
C ASP A 186 -14.99 9.23 1.38
N ASN A 187 -15.95 9.92 2.01
CA ASN A 187 -16.07 11.38 1.92
C ASN A 187 -15.05 12.05 2.85
N GLU A 188 -13.90 12.39 2.31
CA GLU A 188 -12.84 13.07 3.04
C GLU A 188 -12.93 14.60 2.96
N THR A 189 -12.26 15.31 3.87
CA THR A 189 -12.31 16.79 3.91
C THR A 189 -11.67 17.45 2.69
N HIS A 190 -10.72 16.79 2.02
CA HIS A 190 -10.17 17.26 0.74
C HIS A 190 -11.16 17.08 -0.42
N GLY A 191 -12.18 16.22 -0.28
CA GLY A 191 -13.26 16.03 -1.25
C GLY A 191 -12.83 15.39 -2.57
N GLU A 192 -11.75 14.64 -2.61
CA GLU A 192 -11.23 13.93 -3.79
C GLU A 192 -11.24 12.42 -3.57
N LEU A 193 -11.25 11.64 -4.67
CA LEU A 193 -11.07 10.20 -4.65
C LEU A 193 -10.24 9.78 -5.86
N TRP A 194 -9.20 8.97 -5.61
CA TRP A 194 -8.35 8.44 -6.68
C TRP A 194 -8.39 6.91 -6.65
N THR A 195 -8.59 6.32 -7.83
CA THR A 195 -8.72 4.86 -7.91
C THR A 195 -7.36 4.18 -8.05
N PRO A 196 -7.24 2.93 -7.59
CA PRO A 196 -6.15 2.07 -8.03
C PRO A 196 -6.24 1.83 -9.54
N ILE A 197 -5.18 1.22 -10.07
CA ILE A 197 -5.07 0.83 -11.47
C ILE A 197 -6.02 -0.32 -11.75
N LEU A 198 -6.69 -0.26 -12.92
CA LEU A 198 -7.45 -1.34 -13.52
C LEU A 198 -6.84 -1.69 -14.87
N ASP A 199 -6.74 -2.97 -15.18
CA ASP A 199 -6.16 -3.45 -16.42
C ASP A 199 -7.09 -3.19 -17.62
N GLY A 200 -6.52 -2.78 -18.76
CA GLY A 200 -7.24 -2.56 -20.00
C GLY A 200 -7.40 -1.12 -20.44
N ALA A 201 -7.99 -0.95 -21.60
CA ALA A 201 -8.14 0.33 -22.28
C ALA A 201 -9.50 1.00 -22.05
N GLU A 202 -10.39 0.37 -21.27
CA GLU A 202 -11.72 0.88 -20.97
C GLU A 202 -12.17 0.47 -19.57
N VAL A 203 -12.80 1.40 -18.85
CA VAL A 203 -13.46 1.16 -17.57
C VAL A 203 -14.88 1.70 -17.58
N VAL A 204 -15.74 1.10 -16.79
CA VAL A 204 -17.09 1.58 -16.50
C VAL A 204 -17.10 2.20 -15.10
N ILE A 205 -17.65 3.40 -15.00
CA ILE A 205 -17.93 4.09 -13.75
C ILE A 205 -19.43 3.92 -13.47
N GLU A 206 -19.80 3.36 -12.33
CA GLU A 206 -21.19 3.15 -11.94
C GLU A 206 -21.44 3.69 -10.53
N ALA A 207 -22.28 4.72 -10.43
CA ALA A 207 -22.72 5.26 -9.16
C ALA A 207 -24.20 4.96 -8.93
N ALA A 208 -24.51 4.26 -7.84
CA ALA A 208 -25.87 3.95 -7.42
C ALA A 208 -26.20 4.72 -6.14
N VAL A 209 -27.29 5.47 -6.15
CA VAL A 209 -27.72 6.27 -4.99
C VAL A 209 -29.22 6.10 -4.75
N PRO A 210 -29.73 6.24 -3.51
CA PRO A 210 -31.15 6.30 -3.27
C PRO A 210 -31.81 7.37 -4.17
N ALA A 211 -32.88 7.02 -4.88
CA ALA A 211 -33.49 7.88 -5.91
C ALA A 211 -33.84 9.27 -5.39
N GLY A 212 -34.31 9.37 -4.13
CA GLY A 212 -34.62 10.64 -3.46
C GLY A 212 -33.39 11.49 -3.11
N ARG A 213 -32.18 10.92 -3.20
CA ARG A 213 -30.90 11.58 -2.88
C ARG A 213 -30.01 11.81 -4.12
N ARG A 214 -30.54 11.54 -5.32
CA ARG A 214 -29.79 11.74 -6.58
C ARG A 214 -29.15 13.11 -6.69
N GLY A 215 -29.81 14.17 -6.23
CA GLY A 215 -29.33 15.55 -6.28
C GLY A 215 -28.22 15.87 -5.27
N GLU A 216 -27.93 14.96 -4.33
CA GLU A 216 -26.86 15.11 -3.34
C GLU A 216 -25.53 14.50 -3.82
N LEU A 217 -25.56 13.67 -4.88
CA LEU A 217 -24.34 13.13 -5.49
C LEU A 217 -23.57 14.24 -6.20
N ASP A 218 -22.33 14.50 -5.76
CA ASP A 218 -21.43 15.48 -6.37
C ASP A 218 -20.11 14.79 -6.75
N LEU A 219 -20.03 14.38 -8.03
CA LEU A 219 -18.85 13.75 -8.61
C LEU A 219 -18.30 14.61 -9.73
N ARG A 220 -16.97 14.73 -9.78
CA ARG A 220 -16.25 15.31 -10.91
C ARG A 220 -15.06 14.46 -11.25
N LEU A 221 -15.12 13.73 -12.34
CA LEU A 221 -13.96 13.09 -12.94
C LEU A 221 -13.07 14.19 -13.53
N GLY A 222 -11.90 14.38 -12.96
CA GLY A 222 -10.93 15.40 -13.33
C GLY A 222 -9.75 14.85 -14.13
N SER A 223 -9.46 13.56 -14.00
CA SER A 223 -8.36 12.93 -14.74
C SER A 223 -8.65 11.48 -15.11
N VAL A 224 -8.32 11.13 -16.36
CA VAL A 224 -8.21 9.73 -16.83
C VAL A 224 -6.73 9.47 -17.10
N ASN A 225 -6.10 8.67 -16.24
CA ASN A 225 -4.67 8.37 -16.33
C ASN A 225 -4.50 7.10 -17.16
N ARG A 226 -3.79 7.23 -18.28
CA ARG A 226 -3.67 6.24 -19.34
C ARG A 226 -2.33 5.51 -19.21
N GLY A 227 -2.35 4.27 -18.72
CA GLY A 227 -1.17 3.43 -18.59
C GLY A 227 -0.58 3.07 -19.95
N PHE A 228 0.71 3.29 -20.10
CA PHE A 228 1.49 2.92 -21.29
C PHE A 228 2.58 1.89 -20.99
N ARG A 229 2.71 1.51 -19.74
CA ARG A 229 3.58 0.42 -19.29
C ARG A 229 2.76 -0.58 -18.52
N ASP A 230 2.96 -1.84 -18.88
CA ASP A 230 2.41 -2.93 -18.09
C ASP A 230 3.07 -2.92 -16.71
N LEU A 231 2.26 -2.96 -15.69
CA LEU A 231 2.72 -3.50 -14.42
C LEU A 231 2.80 -5.01 -14.63
N PRO A 232 3.85 -5.71 -14.18
CA PRO A 232 4.01 -7.11 -14.50
C PRO A 232 2.75 -7.87 -14.12
N PRO A 233 1.99 -8.41 -15.11
CA PRO A 233 0.84 -9.24 -14.82
C PRO A 233 1.33 -10.57 -14.26
N GLU A 234 0.43 -11.30 -13.62
CA GLU A 234 0.69 -12.67 -13.19
C GLU A 234 1.31 -13.48 -14.34
N GLY A 235 2.55 -13.88 -14.19
CA GLY A 235 3.17 -14.94 -15.00
C GLY A 235 3.87 -14.54 -16.29
N ILE A 236 4.06 -13.26 -16.63
CA ILE A 236 4.88 -12.89 -17.78
C ILE A 236 6.21 -12.32 -17.32
N GLY A 237 7.22 -13.17 -17.27
CA GLY A 237 8.62 -12.81 -17.07
C GLY A 237 9.22 -12.08 -18.27
N SER A 238 8.59 -11.02 -18.75
CA SER A 238 9.10 -10.22 -19.85
C SER A 238 9.34 -8.79 -19.41
N GLY A 239 10.54 -8.51 -19.09
CA GLY A 239 11.03 -7.16 -19.00
C GLY A 239 11.38 -6.71 -17.59
N SER A 240 12.59 -7.04 -17.21
CA SER A 240 13.46 -6.23 -16.38
C SER A 240 13.25 -6.14 -14.87
N HIS A 241 12.62 -7.10 -14.20
CA HIS A 241 13.10 -7.40 -12.87
C HIS A 241 14.53 -7.92 -13.05
N ALA A 242 15.50 -7.04 -12.90
CA ALA A 242 16.88 -7.42 -13.14
C ALA A 242 17.28 -8.53 -12.18
N SER A 243 18.12 -9.46 -12.64
CA SER A 243 18.49 -10.67 -11.89
C SER A 243 19.14 -10.39 -10.53
N CYS A 244 19.56 -9.15 -10.27
CA CYS A 244 20.17 -8.73 -9.03
C CYS A 244 19.16 -8.35 -7.93
N HIS A 245 17.92 -7.96 -8.27
CA HIS A 245 16.93 -7.65 -7.23
C HIS A 245 16.52 -8.92 -6.50
N VAL A 246 16.65 -8.90 -5.18
CA VAL A 246 16.29 -10.01 -4.30
C VAL A 246 14.82 -9.87 -3.93
N ASP A 247 14.03 -10.83 -4.33
CA ASP A 247 12.62 -10.90 -4.01
C ASP A 247 12.39 -11.12 -2.50
N VAL A 248 11.49 -10.36 -1.89
CA VAL A 248 11.18 -10.54 -0.47
C VAL A 248 10.53 -11.90 -0.16
N ALA A 249 10.03 -12.63 -1.15
CA ALA A 249 9.56 -14.01 -0.97
C ALA A 249 10.71 -15.00 -0.73
N CYS A 250 11.97 -14.60 -0.99
CA CYS A 250 13.15 -15.45 -0.74
C CYS A 250 13.50 -15.53 0.73
N SER A 251 14.22 -16.61 1.11
CA SER A 251 14.67 -16.83 2.49
C SER A 251 15.63 -15.75 3.01
N ASP A 252 16.26 -14.99 2.14
CA ASP A 252 17.08 -13.83 2.50
C ASP A 252 16.29 -12.80 3.34
N ALA A 253 15.00 -12.66 3.08
CA ALA A 253 14.13 -11.74 3.81
C ALA A 253 13.52 -12.32 5.10
N ASP A 254 13.80 -13.59 5.48
CA ASP A 254 13.16 -14.25 6.63
C ASP A 254 13.34 -13.49 7.94
N GLN A 255 14.50 -12.86 8.13
CA GLN A 255 14.78 -12.06 9.32
C GLN A 255 14.10 -10.69 9.31
N HIS A 256 13.48 -10.27 8.18
CA HIS A 256 12.92 -8.94 7.96
C HIS A 256 11.43 -8.95 7.65
N ARG A 257 10.70 -10.05 7.97
CA ARG A 257 9.27 -10.22 7.62
C ARG A 257 8.38 -9.07 8.15
N ASP A 258 8.66 -8.57 9.34
CA ASP A 258 7.93 -7.44 9.90
C ASP A 258 8.21 -6.15 9.12
N GLN A 259 9.48 -5.89 8.79
CA GLN A 259 9.88 -4.73 8.01
C GLN A 259 9.29 -4.77 6.59
N VAL A 260 9.23 -5.95 5.97
CA VAL A 260 8.60 -6.18 4.66
C VAL A 260 7.12 -5.72 4.69
N ARG A 261 6.38 -6.06 5.74
CA ARG A 261 4.97 -5.68 5.92
C ARG A 261 4.75 -4.17 6.14
N SER A 262 5.78 -3.41 6.48
CA SER A 262 5.67 -1.97 6.68
C SER A 262 5.80 -1.15 5.40
N VAL A 263 6.29 -1.76 4.32
CA VAL A 263 6.62 -1.07 3.07
C VAL A 263 5.51 -1.25 2.04
N GLY A 264 5.13 -0.17 1.37
CA GLY A 264 4.11 -0.14 0.32
C GLY A 264 4.63 0.46 -0.99
N LEU A 265 4.08 -0.03 -2.11
CA LEU A 265 4.21 0.63 -3.41
C LEU A 265 3.32 1.86 -3.40
N LEU A 266 3.86 3.01 -3.73
CA LEU A 266 3.19 4.31 -3.69
C LEU A 266 2.89 4.79 -5.11
N GLN A 267 1.61 4.82 -5.51
CA GLN A 267 1.15 5.50 -6.71
C GLN A 267 0.96 6.98 -6.41
N VAL A 268 1.50 7.84 -7.27
CA VAL A 268 1.50 9.29 -7.12
C VAL A 268 0.77 9.92 -8.31
N SER A 269 -0.23 10.73 -8.04
CA SER A 269 -1.03 11.47 -9.06
C SER A 269 -1.58 10.58 -10.19
N GLY A 270 -1.74 9.28 -9.94
CA GLY A 270 -2.19 8.32 -10.94
C GLY A 270 -1.21 8.02 -12.08
N THR A 271 0.00 8.56 -12.06
CA THR A 271 0.93 8.52 -13.21
C THR A 271 2.32 8.01 -12.89
N GLU A 272 2.71 8.00 -11.64
CA GLU A 272 4.06 7.68 -11.20
C GLU A 272 4.06 6.73 -10.02
N PHE A 273 5.17 6.02 -9.80
CA PHE A 273 5.40 5.16 -8.65
C PHE A 273 6.64 5.55 -7.87
N CYS A 274 6.48 5.45 -6.57
CA CYS A 274 7.52 5.50 -5.55
C CYS A 274 7.35 4.34 -4.56
N THR A 275 8.12 4.36 -3.50
CA THR A 275 8.02 3.45 -2.35
C THR A 275 7.85 4.29 -1.07
N GLY A 276 7.25 3.71 -0.04
CA GLY A 276 7.22 4.34 1.27
C GLY A 276 7.02 3.32 2.40
N VAL A 277 6.97 3.81 3.63
CA VAL A 277 6.95 2.99 4.84
C VAL A 277 6.01 3.55 5.90
N LEU A 278 5.21 2.69 6.53
CA LEU A 278 4.46 3.05 7.74
C LEU A 278 5.39 3.15 8.95
N LEU A 279 5.33 4.27 9.66
CA LEU A 279 6.13 4.53 10.85
C LEU A 279 5.30 4.48 12.12
N ASN A 280 5.88 3.90 13.16
CA ASN A 280 5.34 3.96 14.52
C ASN A 280 5.59 5.33 15.16
N ASN A 281 4.77 5.69 16.14
CA ASN A 281 4.90 6.91 16.92
C ASN A 281 4.84 6.62 18.43
N THR A 282 5.32 7.56 19.26
CA THR A 282 5.41 7.38 20.72
C THR A 282 4.09 7.54 21.46
N SER A 283 3.01 7.94 20.80
CA SER A 283 1.72 8.18 21.46
C SER A 283 0.98 6.90 21.86
N GLY A 284 1.41 5.73 21.35
CA GLY A 284 0.67 4.49 21.51
C GLY A 284 -0.58 4.39 20.62
N VAL A 285 -1.04 5.49 20.01
CA VAL A 285 -2.14 5.50 19.06
C VAL A 285 -1.64 5.04 17.68
N ARG A 286 -2.42 4.20 17.01
CA ARG A 286 -2.13 3.76 15.64
C ARG A 286 -2.60 4.83 14.67
N ILE A 287 -1.68 5.69 14.25
CA ILE A 287 -1.89 6.68 13.21
C ILE A 287 -1.17 6.16 11.97
N PRO A 288 -1.80 6.14 10.80
CA PRO A 288 -1.21 5.58 9.58
C PRO A 288 -0.22 6.58 8.95
N LEU A 289 0.84 6.92 9.69
CA LEU A 289 1.90 7.81 9.23
C LEU A 289 2.78 7.11 8.21
N PHE A 290 2.73 7.55 6.97
CA PHE A 290 3.44 6.96 5.84
C PHE A 290 4.56 7.89 5.37
N ALA A 291 5.79 7.44 5.51
CA ALA A 291 6.97 8.19 5.10
C ALA A 291 7.42 7.79 3.70
N THR A 292 7.86 8.78 2.92
CA THR A 292 8.42 8.62 1.58
C THR A 292 9.44 9.72 1.31
N ALA A 293 10.00 9.79 0.09
CA ALA A 293 10.81 10.93 -0.33
C ALA A 293 9.92 12.16 -0.63
N ARG A 294 10.46 13.36 -0.33
CA ARG A 294 9.76 14.61 -0.66
C ARG A 294 9.48 14.75 -2.16
N HIS A 295 10.42 14.35 -3.00
CA HIS A 295 10.24 14.40 -4.46
C HIS A 295 9.14 13.45 -4.98
N CYS A 296 8.65 12.51 -4.15
CA CYS A 296 7.50 11.65 -4.41
C CYS A 296 6.18 12.27 -3.96
N LEU A 297 6.19 13.41 -3.26
CA LEU A 297 4.95 14.04 -2.83
C LEU A 297 4.24 14.71 -4.02
N PRO A 298 2.95 14.43 -4.23
CA PRO A 298 2.16 15.10 -5.26
C PRO A 298 1.82 16.53 -4.84
N LEU A 299 1.24 17.31 -5.76
CA LEU A 299 0.62 18.59 -5.42
C LEU A 299 -0.62 18.43 -4.54
N ARG A 300 -1.21 17.24 -4.52
CA ARG A 300 -2.43 16.89 -3.78
C ARG A 300 -2.24 15.52 -3.15
N ALA A 301 -2.08 15.47 -1.84
CA ALA A 301 -1.90 14.21 -1.11
C ALA A 301 -3.07 13.24 -1.30
N ALA A 302 -4.28 13.75 -1.53
CA ALA A 302 -5.45 12.96 -1.90
C ALA A 302 -5.25 12.04 -3.10
N SER A 303 -4.29 12.38 -4.01
CA SER A 303 -3.99 11.58 -5.21
C SER A 303 -3.10 10.37 -4.98
N ILE A 304 -2.79 10.08 -3.74
CA ILE A 304 -1.98 8.94 -3.34
C ILE A 304 -2.82 7.66 -3.34
N VAL A 305 -2.25 6.57 -3.85
CA VAL A 305 -2.74 5.20 -3.62
C VAL A 305 -1.57 4.36 -3.14
N VAL A 306 -1.72 3.69 -2.01
CA VAL A 306 -0.72 2.78 -1.46
C VAL A 306 -1.17 1.34 -1.69
N TYR A 307 -0.31 0.52 -2.29
CA TYR A 307 -0.53 -0.90 -2.45
C TYR A 307 0.31 -1.69 -1.44
N TRP A 308 -0.36 -2.50 -0.67
CA TRP A 308 0.23 -3.43 0.29
C TRP A 308 0.43 -4.81 -0.34
N ASN A 309 1.32 -5.61 0.21
CA ASN A 309 1.51 -7.01 -0.18
C ASN A 309 1.73 -7.24 -1.69
N TYR A 310 2.21 -6.20 -2.41
CA TYR A 310 2.59 -6.35 -3.81
C TYR A 310 3.93 -7.08 -3.88
N GLU A 311 3.88 -8.40 -3.75
CA GLU A 311 5.00 -9.31 -3.55
C GLU A 311 4.83 -10.54 -4.45
N SER A 312 5.93 -11.18 -4.83
CA SER A 312 5.87 -12.47 -5.51
C SER A 312 5.30 -13.53 -4.59
N ALA A 313 4.58 -14.48 -5.16
CA ALA A 313 4.06 -15.62 -4.41
C ALA A 313 5.18 -16.58 -3.95
N GLN A 314 6.27 -16.66 -4.71
CA GLN A 314 7.42 -17.50 -4.47
C GLN A 314 8.72 -16.81 -4.85
N CYS A 315 9.82 -17.18 -4.20
CA CYS A 315 11.15 -16.70 -4.52
C CYS A 315 11.50 -16.95 -5.98
N GLY A 316 11.85 -15.88 -6.70
CA GLY A 316 12.27 -15.93 -8.09
C GLY A 316 11.15 -15.92 -9.14
N ASP A 317 9.89 -15.89 -8.74
CA ASP A 317 8.75 -15.76 -9.66
C ASP A 317 8.74 -14.42 -10.39
N ARG A 318 9.29 -13.38 -9.75
CA ARG A 318 9.43 -12.02 -10.30
C ARG A 318 8.15 -11.41 -10.86
N GLY A 319 7.00 -11.94 -10.47
CA GLY A 319 5.67 -11.53 -10.89
C GLY A 319 4.61 -12.10 -9.96
N GLY A 320 3.34 -11.98 -10.30
CA GLY A 320 2.23 -12.53 -9.52
C GLY A 320 1.85 -11.70 -8.29
N GLY A 321 2.43 -10.51 -8.14
CA GLY A 321 1.99 -9.55 -7.12
C GLY A 321 0.56 -9.08 -7.40
N ARG A 322 -0.25 -8.98 -6.35
CA ARG A 322 -1.64 -8.51 -6.46
C ARG A 322 -1.75 -7.05 -6.04
N LEU A 323 -2.45 -6.23 -6.84
CA LEU A 323 -2.77 -4.85 -6.53
C LEU A 323 -4.14 -4.70 -5.84
N THR A 324 -4.61 -5.78 -5.19
CA THR A 324 -5.91 -5.84 -4.53
C THR A 324 -5.91 -5.22 -3.14
N ASP A 325 -4.76 -5.23 -2.48
CA ASP A 325 -4.59 -4.73 -1.13
C ASP A 325 -4.14 -3.26 -1.21
N PHE A 326 -5.08 -2.33 -1.26
CA PHE A 326 -4.78 -0.91 -1.45
C PHE A 326 -5.54 -0.02 -0.47
N GLN A 327 -5.05 1.22 -0.33
CA GLN A 327 -5.71 2.35 0.32
C GLN A 327 -5.54 3.59 -0.56
N THR A 328 -6.54 4.46 -0.56
CA THR A 328 -6.56 5.69 -1.36
C THR A 328 -6.60 6.89 -0.46
N GLY A 329 -5.96 7.97 -0.90
CA GLY A 329 -5.99 9.25 -0.25
C GLY A 329 -5.02 9.39 0.94
N ALA A 330 -4.61 10.62 1.16
CA ALA A 330 -3.75 10.99 2.28
C ALA A 330 -3.81 12.49 2.55
N TYR A 331 -3.31 12.89 3.71
CA TYR A 331 -3.04 14.28 4.09
C TYR A 331 -1.54 14.53 4.19
N ASP A 332 -1.07 15.66 3.68
CA ASP A 332 0.29 16.13 3.92
C ASP A 332 0.48 16.48 5.40
N ARG A 333 1.55 15.95 6.03
CA ARG A 333 1.85 16.22 7.42
C ARG A 333 3.15 17.00 7.60
N ALA A 334 4.23 16.53 6.98
CA ALA A 334 5.50 17.24 7.03
C ALA A 334 6.39 16.93 5.83
N GLU A 335 7.19 17.89 5.41
CA GLU A 335 8.24 17.68 4.42
C GLU A 335 9.53 18.41 4.81
N HIS A 336 10.68 17.87 4.44
CA HIS A 336 11.95 18.53 4.68
C HIS A 336 12.88 18.42 3.47
N ARG A 337 13.08 19.54 2.80
CA ARG A 337 13.84 19.61 1.54
C ARG A 337 15.28 19.09 1.64
N ASN A 338 15.97 19.44 2.75
CA ASN A 338 17.39 19.13 2.90
C ASN A 338 17.69 17.67 3.26
N THR A 339 16.67 16.89 3.56
CA THR A 339 16.75 15.44 3.76
C THR A 339 15.85 14.70 2.78
N ASP A 340 15.21 15.43 1.87
CA ASP A 340 14.26 14.90 0.90
C ASP A 340 13.19 14.00 1.54
N PHE A 341 12.73 14.34 2.73
CA PHE A 341 11.78 13.57 3.51
C PHE A 341 10.37 14.11 3.35
N GLY A 342 9.39 13.24 3.13
CA GLY A 342 7.97 13.51 3.13
C GLY A 342 7.23 12.59 4.10
N LEU A 343 6.25 13.12 4.82
CA LEU A 343 5.38 12.39 5.72
C LEU A 343 3.93 12.67 5.36
N LEU A 344 3.20 11.60 5.11
CA LEU A 344 1.77 11.58 4.86
C LEU A 344 1.05 10.92 6.05
N GLU A 345 -0.21 11.23 6.22
CA GLU A 345 -1.15 10.42 7.01
C GLU A 345 -2.21 9.91 6.04
N LEU A 346 -2.32 8.59 5.92
CA LEU A 346 -3.32 7.98 5.03
C LEU A 346 -4.73 8.29 5.57
N ASP A 347 -5.68 8.47 4.67
CA ASP A 347 -7.07 8.83 5.02
C ASP A 347 -7.70 7.81 5.95
N ASP A 348 -7.50 6.54 5.64
CA ASP A 348 -8.06 5.42 6.39
C ASP A 348 -7.01 4.62 7.17
N PRO A 349 -7.40 4.02 8.29
CA PRO A 349 -6.63 2.95 8.92
C PRO A 349 -6.44 1.77 7.95
N PRO A 350 -5.22 1.19 7.84
CA PRO A 350 -5.02 -0.03 7.08
C PRO A 350 -5.98 -1.14 7.52
N ARG A 351 -6.59 -1.84 6.57
CA ARG A 351 -7.50 -2.94 6.85
C ARG A 351 -6.74 -4.09 7.53
N THR A 352 -7.44 -4.86 8.36
CA THR A 352 -6.84 -5.97 9.10
C THR A 352 -6.22 -7.02 8.18
N GLU A 353 -6.84 -7.29 7.04
CA GLU A 353 -6.38 -8.24 6.03
C GLU A 353 -5.10 -7.82 5.33
N HIS A 354 -4.77 -6.53 5.29
CA HIS A 354 -3.50 -6.04 4.75
C HIS A 354 -2.31 -6.46 5.60
N ASN A 355 -2.55 -6.84 6.87
CA ASN A 355 -1.54 -7.37 7.80
C ASN A 355 -0.28 -6.50 7.90
N VAL A 356 -0.45 -5.18 7.91
CA VAL A 356 0.67 -4.23 7.90
C VAL A 356 1.34 -4.10 9.26
N TYR A 357 2.58 -3.62 9.23
CA TYR A 357 3.42 -3.38 10.39
C TYR A 357 3.83 -1.90 10.45
N LEU A 358 3.82 -1.31 11.62
CA LEU A 358 4.38 0.02 11.88
C LEU A 358 5.86 -0.12 12.19
N ALA A 359 6.72 0.33 11.29
CA ALA A 359 8.17 0.25 11.46
C ALA A 359 8.66 1.13 12.62
N GLY A 360 9.57 0.59 13.42
CA GLY A 360 10.32 1.37 14.38
C GLY A 360 11.32 2.30 13.70
N TRP A 361 11.86 3.26 14.45
CA TRP A 361 12.83 4.23 13.94
C TRP A 361 13.94 4.54 14.95
N ARG A 362 15.07 5.08 14.45
CA ARG A 362 16.20 5.54 15.24
C ARG A 362 16.70 6.89 14.74
N ARG A 363 16.95 7.81 15.67
CA ARG A 363 17.40 9.18 15.42
C ARG A 363 18.56 9.67 16.30
N ASP A 364 19.26 8.77 16.97
CA ASP A 364 20.35 9.13 17.91
C ASP A 364 21.62 9.62 17.22
N GLY A 365 21.67 9.58 15.90
CA GLY A 365 22.80 10.01 15.09
C GLY A 365 23.96 9.02 15.03
N ALA A 366 23.84 7.84 15.60
CA ALA A 366 24.85 6.80 15.42
C ALA A 366 24.85 6.29 13.97
N LEU A 367 26.03 6.06 13.42
CA LEU A 367 26.15 5.47 12.09
C LEU A 367 25.67 4.01 12.15
N PRO A 368 24.80 3.60 11.21
CA PRO A 368 24.48 2.19 11.02
C PRO A 368 25.76 1.40 10.68
N THR A 369 25.89 0.21 11.26
CA THR A 369 26.99 -0.71 11.00
C THR A 369 26.74 -1.67 9.86
N SER A 370 25.48 -1.80 9.49
CA SER A 370 24.96 -2.48 8.31
C SER A 370 23.57 -1.93 8.01
N ALA A 371 23.04 -2.17 6.84
CA ALA A 371 21.72 -1.67 6.47
C ALA A 371 20.95 -2.61 5.53
N VAL A 372 19.64 -2.44 5.53
CA VAL A 372 18.73 -3.14 4.62
C VAL A 372 17.76 -2.15 4.00
N GLY A 373 17.69 -2.14 2.67
CA GLY A 373 16.69 -1.42 1.89
C GLY A 373 15.56 -2.35 1.47
N ILE A 374 14.29 -1.94 1.66
CA ILE A 374 13.12 -2.68 1.15
C ILE A 374 12.33 -1.75 0.25
N HIS A 375 12.12 -2.12 -1.00
CA HIS A 375 11.68 -1.20 -2.04
C HIS A 375 10.93 -1.88 -3.19
N HIS A 376 10.35 -1.06 -4.09
CA HIS A 376 9.68 -1.50 -5.32
C HIS A 376 10.45 -0.97 -6.55
N PRO A 377 11.47 -1.69 -7.04
CA PRO A 377 12.27 -1.24 -8.18
C PRO A 377 11.41 -1.26 -9.45
N ARG A 378 11.30 -0.11 -10.14
CA ARG A 378 10.50 0.07 -11.37
C ARG A 378 9.03 -0.38 -11.22
N ALA A 379 8.45 -0.15 -10.03
CA ALA A 379 7.11 -0.61 -9.68
C ALA A 379 6.94 -2.14 -9.81
N HIS A 380 8.01 -2.91 -9.73
CA HIS A 380 7.94 -4.36 -9.61
C HIS A 380 7.60 -4.79 -8.18
N VAL A 381 7.38 -6.09 -8.02
CA VAL A 381 7.17 -6.73 -6.73
C VAL A 381 8.26 -6.35 -5.74
N LYS A 382 7.88 -6.30 -4.47
CA LYS A 382 8.75 -5.86 -3.37
C LYS A 382 10.08 -6.63 -3.35
N SER A 383 11.16 -5.89 -3.25
CA SER A 383 12.53 -6.40 -3.23
C SER A 383 13.29 -5.92 -2.01
N ILE A 384 14.36 -6.61 -1.67
CA ILE A 384 15.22 -6.32 -0.52
C ILE A 384 16.68 -6.25 -0.97
N SER A 385 17.44 -5.28 -0.44
CA SER A 385 18.87 -5.10 -0.68
C SER A 385 19.62 -5.03 0.64
N PHE A 386 20.85 -5.55 0.67
CA PHE A 386 21.68 -5.68 1.87
C PHE A 386 23.00 -4.95 1.70
N GLU A 387 23.39 -4.23 2.74
CA GLU A 387 24.69 -3.58 2.93
C GLU A 387 25.26 -4.06 4.28
N ASP A 388 26.32 -4.82 4.25
CA ASP A 388 26.96 -5.41 5.43
C ASP A 388 28.04 -4.52 6.04
N ASP A 389 28.46 -3.45 5.31
CA ASP A 389 29.46 -2.48 5.74
C ASP A 389 28.84 -1.27 6.47
N PRO A 390 29.62 -0.58 7.32
CA PRO A 390 29.16 0.63 8.01
C PRO A 390 28.90 1.78 7.03
N LEU A 391 27.74 2.42 7.20
CA LEU A 391 27.36 3.57 6.39
C LEU A 391 28.22 4.80 6.68
N SER A 392 28.31 5.71 5.74
CA SER A 392 28.92 7.01 5.89
C SER A 392 27.88 8.14 5.84
N ARG A 393 28.27 9.36 6.27
CA ARG A 393 27.46 10.57 6.09
C ARG A 393 27.88 11.28 4.83
N SER A 394 26.89 11.73 4.06
CA SER A 394 27.09 12.50 2.85
C SER A 394 26.27 13.78 2.87
N LEU A 395 26.66 14.74 2.02
CA LEU A 395 25.89 15.95 1.70
C LEU A 395 25.34 15.88 0.27
N ARG A 396 25.55 14.76 -0.39
CA ARG A 396 24.95 14.53 -1.71
C ARG A 396 23.44 14.29 -1.53
N TYR A 397 22.63 14.94 -2.33
CA TYR A 397 21.17 14.99 -2.17
C TYR A 397 20.69 15.61 -0.83
N GLY A 398 21.56 16.43 -0.17
CA GLY A 398 21.29 17.05 1.11
C GLY A 398 21.96 16.33 2.28
N PHE A 399 21.30 16.24 3.43
CA PHE A 399 21.82 15.52 4.60
C PHE A 399 21.44 14.05 4.53
N THR A 400 22.33 13.21 4.01
CA THR A 400 22.07 11.80 3.75
C THR A 400 23.03 10.86 4.48
N PHE A 401 22.63 9.61 4.63
CA PHE A 401 23.53 8.47 4.72
C PHE A 401 23.88 8.01 3.30
N GLU A 402 25.09 7.57 3.11
CA GLU A 402 25.58 6.95 1.88
C GLU A 402 25.71 5.44 2.12
N VAL A 403 25.02 4.67 1.28
CA VAL A 403 25.26 3.26 1.03
C VAL A 403 26.26 3.24 -0.12
N ALA A 404 27.50 2.83 0.13
CA ALA A 404 28.58 2.94 -0.84
C ALA A 404 28.34 2.04 -2.06
N ASP A 405 27.96 0.83 -1.79
CA ASP A 405 27.56 -0.22 -2.74
C ASP A 405 26.65 -1.23 -2.00
N TRP A 406 25.85 -1.96 -2.73
CA TRP A 406 25.03 -3.02 -2.14
C TRP A 406 25.73 -4.36 -2.27
N ASP A 407 26.05 -5.02 -1.15
CA ASP A 407 26.59 -6.40 -1.16
C ASP A 407 25.65 -7.38 -1.87
N LYS A 408 24.35 -7.13 -1.76
CA LYS A 408 23.34 -7.94 -2.42
C LYS A 408 22.10 -7.11 -2.76
N GLY A 409 21.67 -7.17 -3.99
CA GLY A 409 20.54 -6.37 -4.47
C GLY A 409 21.01 -5.07 -5.15
N ALA A 410 20.09 -4.18 -5.39
CA ALA A 410 20.31 -2.82 -5.90
C ALA A 410 18.98 -2.08 -5.88
N THR A 411 19.01 -0.75 -5.94
CA THR A 411 17.80 0.06 -6.14
C THR A 411 17.57 0.36 -7.62
N ALA A 412 16.46 0.99 -7.94
CA ALA A 412 16.13 1.48 -9.28
C ALA A 412 15.11 2.63 -9.18
N ARG A 413 14.71 3.23 -10.30
CA ARG A 413 13.55 4.15 -10.34
C ARG A 413 12.35 3.48 -9.67
N GLY A 414 11.53 4.24 -8.94
CA GLY A 414 10.42 3.70 -8.16
C GLY A 414 10.83 3.21 -6.76
N SER A 415 12.12 2.95 -6.50
CA SER A 415 12.63 2.71 -5.15
C SER A 415 12.66 3.98 -4.30
N SER A 416 12.53 5.18 -4.91
CA SER A 416 12.48 6.49 -4.24
C SER A 416 11.54 6.46 -3.04
N GLY A 417 12.01 6.99 -1.90
CA GLY A 417 11.24 7.01 -0.65
C GLY A 417 11.25 5.71 0.15
N SER A 418 11.90 4.64 -0.36
CA SER A 418 12.04 3.39 0.39
C SER A 418 12.82 3.59 1.69
N PRO A 419 12.45 2.88 2.77
CA PRO A 419 13.17 2.96 4.03
C PRO A 419 14.54 2.29 3.96
N LEU A 420 15.48 2.86 4.72
CA LEU A 420 16.72 2.24 5.11
C LEU A 420 16.61 1.79 6.57
N PHE A 421 16.69 0.49 6.79
CA PHE A 421 16.70 -0.11 8.12
C PHE A 421 18.15 -0.34 8.57
N ASP A 422 18.44 -0.03 9.83
CA ASP A 422 19.72 -0.34 10.45
C ASP A 422 19.82 -1.80 10.92
N GLN A 423 20.96 -2.17 11.52
CA GLN A 423 21.22 -3.49 12.11
C GLN A 423 20.19 -3.91 13.17
N ASP A 424 19.48 -2.94 13.78
CA ASP A 424 18.43 -3.18 14.77
C ASP A 424 17.01 -3.15 14.15
N LYS A 425 16.94 -3.15 12.81
CA LYS A 425 15.68 -3.15 12.02
C LYS A 425 14.82 -1.91 12.25
N ARG A 426 15.45 -0.76 12.47
CA ARG A 426 14.80 0.55 12.66
C ARG A 426 15.08 1.45 11.47
N VAL A 427 14.07 2.18 11.03
CA VAL A 427 14.22 3.17 9.95
C VAL A 427 15.14 4.29 10.42
N VAL A 428 16.17 4.57 9.63
CA VAL A 428 17.12 5.65 9.85
C VAL A 428 17.09 6.70 8.74
N GLY A 429 16.46 6.39 7.61
CA GLY A 429 16.33 7.30 6.47
C GLY A 429 15.40 6.78 5.37
N VAL A 430 15.18 7.61 4.35
CA VAL A 430 14.43 7.27 3.15
C VAL A 430 15.25 7.58 1.90
N LEU A 431 15.11 6.79 0.84
CA LEU A 431 15.91 6.91 -0.39
C LEU A 431 15.60 8.22 -1.12
N SER A 432 16.62 9.08 -1.21
CA SER A 432 16.57 10.33 -1.97
C SER A 432 17.07 10.16 -3.41
N GLY A 433 17.97 9.22 -3.64
CA GLY A 433 18.52 8.95 -4.95
C GLY A 433 19.90 8.33 -4.89
N GLY A 434 20.43 8.00 -6.06
CA GLY A 434 21.73 7.37 -6.18
C GLY A 434 22.03 6.97 -7.61
N ARG A 435 23.00 6.08 -7.75
CA ARG A 435 23.43 5.52 -9.03
C ARG A 435 23.49 4.01 -9.01
N SER A 436 23.06 3.41 -7.89
CA SER A 436 22.99 1.96 -7.79
C SER A 436 22.11 1.38 -8.90
N ALA A 437 22.60 0.35 -9.53
CA ALA A 437 21.87 -0.43 -10.53
C ALA A 437 22.47 -1.83 -10.59
N CYS A 438 21.73 -2.77 -11.15
CA CYS A 438 22.26 -4.10 -11.37
C CYS A 438 23.54 -4.08 -12.20
N GLY A 439 24.61 -4.64 -11.64
CA GLY A 439 25.91 -4.79 -12.30
C GLY A 439 26.87 -3.61 -12.16
N ASN A 440 26.57 -2.69 -11.23
CA ASN A 440 27.53 -1.66 -10.82
C ASN A 440 27.67 -1.62 -9.29
N ASP A 441 28.74 -0.96 -8.82
CA ASP A 441 29.05 -0.74 -7.40
C ASP A 441 28.92 0.77 -7.08
N GLU A 442 27.84 1.41 -7.52
CA GLU A 442 27.58 2.83 -7.35
C GLU A 442 26.69 3.11 -6.14
N SER A 443 26.92 4.26 -5.49
CA SER A 443 26.29 4.61 -4.22
C SER A 443 24.82 5.02 -4.35
N ASP A 444 24.07 4.74 -3.26
CA ASP A 444 22.76 5.29 -2.96
C ASP A 444 22.79 6.20 -1.73
N TYR A 445 21.82 7.15 -1.67
CA TYR A 445 21.77 8.20 -0.65
C TYR A 445 20.40 8.25 0.00
N TYR A 446 20.39 8.10 1.33
CA TYR A 446 19.16 8.08 2.13
C TYR A 446 19.06 9.30 3.04
N GLY A 447 18.03 10.09 2.89
CA GLY A 447 17.78 11.26 3.73
C GLY A 447 17.68 10.90 5.20
N ARG A 448 18.50 11.54 6.07
CA ARG A 448 18.65 11.16 7.47
C ARG A 448 17.43 11.56 8.30
N LEU A 449 16.80 10.60 8.94
CA LEU A 449 15.68 10.81 9.85
C LEU A 449 16.07 11.69 11.04
N GLU A 450 17.29 11.53 11.59
CA GLU A 450 17.81 12.37 12.68
C GLU A 450 17.81 13.87 12.36
N THR A 451 18.13 14.22 11.09
CA THR A 451 18.14 15.60 10.62
C THR A 451 16.73 16.10 10.32
N ALA A 452 15.88 15.25 9.74
CA ALA A 452 14.47 15.56 9.50
C ALA A 452 13.67 15.70 10.80
N TRP A 453 14.17 15.15 11.90
CA TRP A 453 13.51 15.23 13.22
C TRP A 453 13.23 16.64 13.67
N THR A 454 14.21 17.53 13.56
CA THR A 454 14.07 18.96 13.83
C THR A 454 13.77 19.75 12.56
N GLY A 455 14.13 19.22 11.42
CA GLY A 455 13.86 19.72 10.08
C GLY A 455 13.97 21.23 9.95
N GLY A 456 12.94 21.87 9.42
CA GLY A 456 12.81 23.33 9.30
C GLY A 456 12.23 24.00 10.54
N GLY A 457 12.01 23.28 11.66
CA GLY A 457 11.58 23.84 12.94
C GLY A 457 10.07 24.06 13.10
N THR A 458 9.26 23.76 12.09
CA THR A 458 7.79 23.88 12.18
C THR A 458 7.14 22.50 12.06
N ARG A 459 5.88 22.36 12.49
CA ARG A 459 5.12 21.12 12.40
C ARG A 459 5.07 20.57 10.97
N ALA A 460 4.96 21.43 9.97
CA ALA A 460 4.95 21.06 8.55
C ALA A 460 6.34 20.71 7.97
N THR A 461 7.42 20.89 8.75
CA THR A 461 8.78 20.71 8.24
C THR A 461 9.66 19.84 9.14
N ARG A 462 9.09 19.22 10.18
CA ARG A 462 9.83 18.36 11.12
C ARG A 462 9.02 17.14 11.50
N LEU A 463 9.72 16.03 11.77
CA LEU A 463 9.11 14.75 12.13
C LEU A 463 8.72 14.65 13.60
N SER A 464 9.40 15.39 14.50
CA SER A 464 9.20 15.26 15.93
C SER A 464 7.76 15.45 16.38
N ASP A 465 7.01 16.36 15.74
CA ASP A 465 5.61 16.65 16.10
C ASP A 465 4.64 15.51 15.75
N TRP A 466 5.06 14.60 14.90
CA TRP A 466 4.26 13.48 14.41
C TRP A 466 4.69 12.14 15.01
N LEU A 467 6.00 11.91 15.10
CA LEU A 467 6.55 10.65 15.60
C LEU A 467 6.75 10.65 17.13
N ASP A 468 6.83 11.81 17.74
CA ASP A 468 6.94 11.99 19.22
C ASP A 468 6.04 13.13 19.69
N PRO A 469 4.72 13.08 19.48
CA PRO A 469 3.80 14.18 19.76
C PRO A 469 3.73 14.54 21.24
N GLY A 470 4.05 13.61 22.13
CA GLY A 470 4.14 13.83 23.58
C GLY A 470 5.46 14.42 24.05
N GLY A 471 6.46 14.59 23.18
CA GLY A 471 7.77 15.13 23.53
C GLY A 471 8.52 14.24 24.53
N THR A 472 8.44 12.93 24.40
CA THR A 472 9.10 11.96 25.30
C THR A 472 10.62 12.04 25.24
N GLY A 473 11.15 12.62 24.16
CA GLY A 473 12.58 12.67 23.90
C GLY A 473 13.19 11.36 23.42
N ALA A 474 12.34 10.36 23.09
CA ALA A 474 12.81 9.07 22.59
C ALA A 474 13.76 9.23 21.40
N THR A 475 14.89 8.57 21.43
CA THR A 475 15.86 8.52 20.32
C THR A 475 15.69 7.28 19.47
N THR A 476 14.98 6.30 19.99
CA THR A 476 14.62 5.06 19.30
C THR A 476 13.22 4.65 19.67
N LEU A 477 12.51 4.01 18.73
CA LEU A 477 11.22 3.38 18.98
C LEU A 477 11.22 2.02 18.26
N GLY A 478 10.65 0.99 18.90
CA GLY A 478 10.41 -0.32 18.28
C GLY A 478 9.25 -0.27 17.30
N GLY A 479 9.25 -1.19 16.35
CA GLY A 479 8.07 -1.38 15.51
C GLY A 479 7.00 -2.23 16.19
N ARG A 480 5.79 -2.27 15.63
CA ARG A 480 4.66 -3.06 16.15
C ARG A 480 3.67 -3.45 15.07
N ASP A 481 2.95 -4.53 15.30
CA ASP A 481 1.85 -4.94 14.45
C ASP A 481 0.70 -3.92 14.46
N TRP A 482 0.18 -3.62 13.28
CA TRP A 482 -1.06 -2.82 13.17
C TRP A 482 -2.22 -3.51 13.89
N ASN A 483 -2.37 -4.82 13.71
CA ASN A 483 -3.43 -5.63 14.29
C ASN A 483 -3.10 -6.19 15.70
N GLY A 484 -1.92 -5.87 16.24
CA GLY A 484 -1.49 -6.33 17.56
C GLY A 484 -2.39 -5.81 18.68
N PRO A 485 -2.28 -6.33 19.90
CA PRO A 485 -3.00 -5.78 21.04
C PRO A 485 -2.64 -4.30 21.20
N PRO A 486 -3.56 -3.43 21.66
CA PRO A 486 -3.20 -2.10 22.04
C PRO A 486 -2.06 -2.20 23.06
N GLU A 487 -0.98 -1.43 22.88
CA GLU A 487 -0.07 -1.20 23.99
C GLU A 487 -0.95 -0.73 25.14
N SER A 488 -0.70 -1.25 26.36
CA SER A 488 -1.41 -0.78 27.55
C SER A 488 -1.08 0.70 27.75
N ALA A 489 -1.73 1.53 26.96
CA ALA A 489 -1.66 2.97 27.12
C ALA A 489 -2.37 3.26 28.44
N GLU A 490 -1.67 3.82 29.38
CA GLU A 490 -2.32 4.68 30.36
C GLU A 490 -3.24 5.62 29.57
N PRO A 491 -4.52 5.73 29.93
CA PRO A 491 -5.46 6.50 29.12
C PRO A 491 -4.98 7.94 29.04
N LEU A 492 -4.49 8.35 27.88
CA LEU A 492 -4.27 9.74 27.58
C LEU A 492 -5.64 10.43 27.53
N TYR A 493 -5.98 11.01 28.69
CA TYR A 493 -7.07 11.95 28.90
C TYR A 493 -8.45 11.58 28.33
N ALA A 494 -9.22 10.81 29.11
CA ALA A 494 -10.67 10.89 29.04
C ALA A 494 -11.08 12.26 29.60
N VAL A 495 -11.33 13.24 28.76
CA VAL A 495 -12.01 14.46 29.18
C VAL A 495 -13.47 14.10 29.40
N ALA A 496 -13.83 13.83 30.64
CA ALA A 496 -15.23 13.67 31.03
C ALA A 496 -15.87 15.06 31.04
N LEU A 497 -16.55 15.40 29.95
CA LEU A 497 -17.44 16.56 29.94
C LEU A 497 -18.71 16.18 30.68
N ARG A 498 -18.87 16.75 31.88
CA ARG A 498 -20.14 16.71 32.62
C ARG A 498 -21.02 17.84 32.10
N VAL A 499 -22.02 17.49 31.32
CA VAL A 499 -23.05 18.45 30.93
C VAL A 499 -24.16 18.36 32.00
N GLN A 500 -24.37 19.46 32.71
CA GLN A 500 -25.52 19.61 33.60
C GLN A 500 -26.63 20.32 32.85
N ASP A 501 -27.73 19.61 32.62
CA ASP A 501 -28.97 20.20 32.17
C ASP A 501 -30.03 19.96 33.27
N GLY A 502 -30.30 21.00 34.06
CA GLY A 502 -31.23 20.97 35.19
C GLY A 502 -30.82 19.97 36.29
N ALA A 503 -31.74 19.07 36.68
CA ALA A 503 -31.53 18.11 37.76
C ALA A 503 -30.95 16.74 37.31
N ARG A 504 -30.53 16.60 36.05
CA ARG A 504 -29.95 15.36 35.51
C ARG A 504 -28.53 15.58 34.98
N SER A 505 -27.59 14.74 35.44
CA SER A 505 -26.24 14.69 34.89
C SER A 505 -26.14 13.52 33.92
N HIS A 506 -25.59 13.77 32.73
CA HIS A 506 -25.24 12.73 31.76
C HIS A 506 -23.75 12.77 31.55
N ASP A 507 -23.07 11.63 31.71
CA ASP A 507 -21.68 11.47 31.34
C ASP A 507 -21.61 11.15 29.84
N VAL A 508 -21.06 12.06 29.06
CA VAL A 508 -20.80 11.85 27.62
C VAL A 508 -19.28 11.70 27.44
N SER A 509 -18.84 10.48 27.18
CA SER A 509 -17.46 10.22 26.79
C SER A 509 -17.36 10.29 25.25
N HIS A 510 -16.71 11.31 24.74
CA HIS A 510 -16.27 11.37 23.34
C HIS A 510 -14.77 11.30 23.27
N ALA A 511 -14.26 10.38 22.43
CA ALA A 511 -12.88 10.46 21.98
C ALA A 511 -12.80 11.58 20.94
N PHE A 512 -12.18 12.70 21.32
CA PHE A 512 -11.90 13.76 20.36
C PHE A 512 -10.63 13.40 19.61
N ARG A 513 -10.72 13.28 18.28
CA ARG A 513 -9.56 13.52 17.42
C ARG A 513 -9.37 15.03 17.39
N ASP A 514 -8.20 15.49 17.82
CA ASP A 514 -7.79 16.88 17.60
C ASP A 514 -7.56 17.05 16.09
N LEU A 515 -8.54 17.68 15.43
CA LEU A 515 -8.50 17.96 13.98
C LEU A 515 -8.00 19.38 13.70
N ASP A 516 -7.57 20.10 14.73
CA ASP A 516 -7.10 21.48 14.58
C ASP A 516 -5.57 21.48 14.39
N GLY A 517 -5.18 21.59 13.11
CA GLY A 517 -3.86 22.04 12.69
C GLY A 517 -3.82 23.53 12.56
#